data_609ffab0a16fb08369c08dc796b8dc75
#
_entry.id   609ffab0a16fb08369c08dc796b8dc75
#
_cell.length_a   1.000
_cell.length_b   1.000
_cell.length_c   1.000
_cell.angle_alpha   90.00
_cell.angle_beta   90.00
_cell.angle_gamma   90.00
#
_symmetry.space_group_name_H-M   'P 1'
#
loop_
_entity.id
_entity.type
_entity.pdbx_description
1 polymer ?
#
loop_
_entity_poly.entity_id
_entity_poly.type
_entity_poly.pdbx_seq_one_letter_code
_entity_poly.pdbx_strand_id
1 'polypeptide(L)'
;MAYKIKPYTFRQAKRLGVKVKPSKVKGKKIDVFKNDKKLVSVGAIGYKDYPTYMQTEGRKVANERRRLYKIRHAKDRKVKGSAGYYADQLLW
;
A
#
# COMPACT_ATOMS: atom_id res chain seq x y z
N MET A 1 4.68 -14.05 9.80
CA MET A 1 4.52 -12.83 10.61
C MET A 1 3.65 -11.82 9.86
N ALA A 2 2.80 -11.12 10.59
CA ALA A 2 1.97 -10.08 9.99
C ALA A 2 2.83 -8.86 9.62
N TYR A 3 2.47 -8.22 8.53
CA TYR A 3 3.09 -6.96 8.12
C TYR A 3 2.74 -5.87 9.15
N LYS A 4 3.72 -5.11 9.57
CA LYS A 4 3.50 -3.98 10.48
C LYS A 4 3.17 -2.73 9.66
N ILE A 5 1.93 -2.26 9.79
CA ILE A 5 1.46 -1.09 9.05
C ILE A 5 2.12 0.17 9.60
N LYS A 6 2.62 1.03 8.72
CA LYS A 6 3.33 2.25 9.10
C LYS A 6 2.40 3.45 9.15
N PRO A 7 2.76 4.51 9.91
CA PRO A 7 1.93 5.72 10.01
C PRO A 7 1.55 6.33 8.66
N TYR A 8 2.42 6.28 7.68
CA TYR A 8 2.13 6.75 6.32
C TYR A 8 0.86 6.10 5.77
N THR A 9 0.76 4.77 5.88
CA THR A 9 -0.37 4.01 5.36
C THR A 9 -1.66 4.37 6.10
N PHE A 10 -1.59 4.55 7.43
CA PHE A 10 -2.77 4.97 8.20
C PHE A 10 -3.25 6.37 7.80
N ARG A 11 -2.34 7.30 7.54
CA ARG A 11 -2.71 8.64 7.08
C ARG A 11 -3.41 8.60 5.72
N GLN A 12 -2.88 7.79 4.81
CA GLN A 12 -3.47 7.62 3.49
C GLN A 12 -4.85 6.96 3.57
N ALA A 13 -5.00 5.96 4.43
CA ALA A 13 -6.28 5.29 4.64
C ALA A 13 -7.33 6.27 5.14
N LYS A 14 -6.98 7.13 6.09
CA LYS A 14 -7.87 8.15 6.61
C LYS A 14 -8.31 9.11 5.49
N ARG A 15 -7.39 9.53 4.65
CA ARG A 15 -7.68 10.41 3.51
C ARG A 15 -8.66 9.77 2.53
N LEU A 16 -8.53 8.46 2.32
CA LEU A 16 -9.37 7.71 1.40
C LEU A 16 -10.71 7.27 2.01
N GLY A 17 -10.87 7.43 3.32
CA GLY A 17 -12.08 6.99 4.00
C GLY A 17 -12.18 5.48 4.17
N VAL A 18 -11.04 4.80 4.25
CA VAL A 18 -11.00 3.35 4.44
C VAL A 18 -10.22 2.99 5.71
N LYS A 19 -10.39 1.76 6.18
CA LYS A 19 -9.62 1.20 7.28
C LYS A 19 -8.69 0.13 6.75
N VAL A 20 -7.53 -0.03 7.40
CA VAL A 20 -6.55 -1.04 7.00
C VAL A 20 -6.15 -1.87 8.22
N LYS A 21 -5.92 -3.15 8.01
CA LYS A 21 -5.43 -4.09 9.01
C LYS A 21 -4.37 -4.98 8.38
N PRO A 22 -3.45 -5.56 9.19
CA PRO A 22 -2.52 -6.55 8.65
C PRO A 22 -3.32 -7.67 7.98
N SER A 23 -2.90 -8.07 6.79
CA SER A 23 -3.67 -9.05 6.01
C SER A 23 -3.63 -10.44 6.63
N LYS A 24 -4.76 -11.12 6.56
CA LYS A 24 -4.87 -12.54 6.90
C LYS A 24 -4.62 -13.43 5.69
N VAL A 25 -4.50 -12.82 4.50
CA VAL A 25 -4.22 -13.54 3.26
C VAL A 25 -2.71 -13.75 3.14
N LYS A 26 -2.31 -15.00 2.98
CA LYS A 26 -0.89 -15.36 2.86
C LYS A 26 -0.23 -14.57 1.72
N GLY A 27 0.90 -13.97 1.99
CA GLY A 27 1.67 -13.22 1.00
C GLY A 27 1.23 -11.79 0.77
N LYS A 28 0.15 -11.35 1.44
CA LYS A 28 -0.32 -9.96 1.32
C LYS A 28 0.01 -9.16 2.57
N LYS A 29 0.20 -7.85 2.40
CA LYS A 29 0.58 -6.95 3.50
C LYS A 29 -0.61 -6.46 4.30
N ILE A 30 -1.61 -5.92 3.63
CA ILE A 30 -2.76 -5.30 4.30
C ILE A 30 -4.08 -5.70 3.64
N ASP A 31 -5.12 -5.73 4.46
CA ASP A 31 -6.51 -5.85 4.03
C ASP A 31 -7.16 -4.47 4.16
N VAL A 32 -7.91 -4.08 3.15
CA VAL A 32 -8.59 -2.78 3.09
C VAL A 32 -10.08 -2.98 3.30
N PHE A 33 -10.64 -2.19 4.23
CA PHE A 33 -12.06 -2.28 4.61
C PHE A 33 -12.77 -0.94 4.45
N LYS A 34 -14.04 -1.00 4.07
CA LYS A 34 -14.92 0.16 4.05
C LYS A 34 -16.29 -0.26 4.55
N ASN A 35 -16.83 0.47 5.55
CA ASN A 35 -18.11 0.15 6.18
C ASN A 35 -18.16 -1.31 6.67
N ASP A 36 -17.08 -1.75 7.31
CA ASP A 36 -16.90 -3.11 7.85
C ASP A 36 -16.87 -4.21 6.80
N LYS A 37 -16.81 -3.85 5.52
CA LYS A 37 -16.67 -4.79 4.42
C LYS A 37 -15.25 -4.80 3.89
N LYS A 38 -14.67 -6.00 3.75
CA LYS A 38 -13.38 -6.15 3.14
C LYS A 38 -13.50 -5.89 1.63
N LEU A 39 -12.67 -4.98 1.12
CA LEU A 39 -12.64 -4.64 -0.30
C LEU A 39 -11.60 -5.46 -1.06
N VAL A 40 -10.35 -5.43 -0.58
CA VAL A 40 -9.22 -6.08 -1.26
C VAL A 40 -8.12 -6.37 -0.25
N SER A 41 -7.21 -7.26 -0.64
CA SER A 41 -5.91 -7.45 0.02
C SER A 41 -4.83 -6.93 -0.91
N VAL A 42 -3.91 -6.12 -0.42
CA VAL A 42 -2.89 -5.47 -1.26
C VAL A 42 -1.49 -5.59 -0.68
N GLY A 43 -0.49 -5.43 -1.54
CA GLY A 43 0.91 -5.47 -1.20
C GLY A 43 1.44 -6.89 -1.18
N ALA A 44 2.70 -7.06 -1.59
CA ALA A 44 3.37 -8.36 -1.58
C ALA A 44 4.37 -8.41 -0.42
N ILE A 45 4.25 -9.42 0.43
CA ILE A 45 5.24 -9.67 1.50
C ILE A 45 6.58 -9.97 0.84
N GLY A 46 7.65 -9.41 1.39
CA GLY A 46 9.00 -9.59 0.86
C GLY A 46 9.47 -8.46 -0.04
N TYR A 47 8.57 -7.57 -0.46
CA TYR A 47 8.92 -6.40 -1.26
C TYR A 47 8.74 -5.14 -0.42
N LYS A 48 9.65 -4.17 -0.58
CA LYS A 48 9.55 -2.90 0.13
C LYS A 48 8.52 -2.00 -0.55
N ASP A 49 7.88 -1.17 0.26
CA ASP A 49 6.97 -0.12 -0.20
C ASP A 49 7.57 1.25 0.11
N TYR A 50 6.88 2.32 -0.26
CA TYR A 50 7.40 3.67 -0.09
C TYR A 50 7.79 3.99 1.37
N PRO A 51 6.91 3.79 2.37
CA PRO A 51 7.30 4.10 3.75
C PRO A 51 8.43 3.23 4.28
N THR A 52 8.54 1.98 3.80
CA THR A 52 9.66 1.11 4.17
C THR A 52 10.98 1.64 3.58
N TYR A 53 10.97 2.05 2.31
CA TYR A 53 12.15 2.65 1.70
C TYR A 53 12.57 3.93 2.43
N MET A 54 11.59 4.75 2.84
CA MET A 54 11.88 5.95 3.64
C MET A 54 12.63 5.64 4.92
N GLN A 55 12.22 4.58 5.62
CA GLN A 55 12.84 4.18 6.89
C GLN A 55 14.21 3.54 6.71
N THR A 56 14.38 2.73 5.68
CA THR A 56 15.58 1.91 5.52
C THR A 56 16.63 2.52 4.60
N GLU A 57 16.22 3.30 3.60
CA GLU A 57 17.14 3.80 2.56
C GLU A 57 17.05 5.31 2.33
N GLY A 58 16.13 5.99 2.99
CA GLY A 58 16.00 7.44 2.93
C GLY A 58 15.12 7.94 1.80
N ARG A 59 14.85 9.25 1.84
CA ARG A 59 13.89 9.90 0.94
C ARG A 59 14.27 9.79 -0.53
N LYS A 60 15.54 9.98 -0.87
CA LYS A 60 15.99 9.98 -2.26
C LYS A 60 15.69 8.65 -2.94
N VAL A 61 16.07 7.54 -2.28
CA VAL A 61 15.81 6.19 -2.80
C VAL A 61 14.32 5.91 -2.82
N ALA A 62 13.61 6.27 -1.76
CA ALA A 62 12.16 6.06 -1.68
C ALA A 62 11.43 6.76 -2.83
N ASN A 63 11.77 8.01 -3.12
CA ASN A 63 11.15 8.77 -4.21
C ASN A 63 11.45 8.15 -5.57
N GLU A 64 12.66 7.66 -5.79
CA GLU A 64 13.03 6.97 -7.04
C GLU A 64 12.24 5.67 -7.20
N ARG A 65 12.11 4.89 -6.14
CA ARG A 65 11.35 3.63 -6.17
C ARG A 65 9.87 3.89 -6.39
N ARG A 66 9.33 4.96 -5.78
CA ARG A 66 7.95 5.38 -6.01
C ARG A 66 7.73 5.74 -7.49
N ARG A 67 8.64 6.50 -8.06
CA ARG A 67 8.54 6.90 -9.47
C ARG A 67 8.49 5.67 -10.38
N LEU A 68 9.38 4.71 -10.15
CA LEU A 68 9.43 3.46 -10.93
C LEU A 68 8.15 2.64 -10.75
N TYR A 69 7.64 2.57 -9.52
CA TYR A 69 6.38 1.86 -9.24
C TYR A 69 5.22 2.46 -10.03
N LYS A 70 5.10 3.78 -9.99
CA LYS A 70 4.00 4.47 -10.67
C LYS A 70 4.05 4.31 -12.19
N ILE A 71 5.23 4.23 -12.76
CA ILE A 71 5.41 3.97 -14.19
C ILE A 71 4.97 2.54 -14.52
N ARG A 72 5.45 1.53 -13.78
CA ARG A 72 5.11 0.12 -14.02
C ARG A 72 3.63 -0.17 -13.87
N HIS A 73 2.98 0.50 -12.93
CA HIS A 73 1.57 0.27 -12.61
C HIS A 73 0.65 1.37 -13.09
N ALA A 74 1.06 2.10 -14.14
CA ALA A 74 0.31 3.25 -14.64
C ALA A 74 -1.14 2.91 -15.01
N LYS A 75 -1.38 1.73 -15.54
CA LYS A 75 -2.74 1.29 -15.89
C LYS A 75 -3.52 0.85 -14.64
N ASP A 76 -2.90 0.00 -13.82
CA ASP A 76 -3.56 -0.61 -12.67
C ASP A 76 -3.96 0.40 -11.61
N ARG A 77 -3.08 1.36 -11.30
CA ARG A 77 -3.31 2.32 -10.24
C ARG A 77 -4.42 3.32 -10.53
N LYS A 78 -4.84 3.43 -11.77
CA LYS A 78 -5.90 4.35 -12.19
C LYS A 78 -7.29 3.74 -12.15
N VAL A 79 -7.39 2.43 -11.99
CA VAL A 79 -8.69 1.74 -11.90
C VAL A 79 -9.19 1.87 -10.47
N LYS A 80 -10.01 2.89 -10.22
CA LYS A 80 -10.50 3.23 -8.89
C LYS A 80 -11.21 2.04 -8.25
N GLY A 81 -10.85 1.74 -7.00
CA GLY A 81 -11.42 0.62 -6.25
C GLY A 81 -10.73 -0.72 -6.47
N SER A 82 -9.80 -0.81 -7.41
CA SER A 82 -9.06 -2.05 -7.66
C SER A 82 -7.92 -2.24 -6.64
N ALA A 83 -7.38 -3.46 -6.59
CA ALA A 83 -6.21 -3.75 -5.75
C ALA A 83 -5.03 -2.84 -6.12
N GLY A 84 -4.79 -2.61 -7.42
CA GLY A 84 -3.73 -1.73 -7.89
C GLY A 84 -3.91 -0.29 -7.42
N TYR A 85 -5.14 0.20 -7.44
CA TYR A 85 -5.47 1.54 -6.94
C TYR A 85 -5.14 1.68 -5.45
N TYR A 86 -5.59 0.73 -4.63
CA TYR A 86 -5.35 0.80 -3.19
C TYR A 86 -3.88 0.58 -2.83
N ALA A 87 -3.17 -0.29 -3.53
CA ALA A 87 -1.73 -0.46 -3.33
C ALA A 87 -0.99 0.86 -3.62
N ASP A 88 -1.35 1.53 -4.72
CA ASP A 88 -0.77 2.83 -5.09
C ASP A 88 -1.02 3.88 -4.01
N GLN A 89 -2.26 3.99 -3.55
CA GLN A 89 -2.65 5.04 -2.59
C GLN A 89 -2.15 4.78 -1.17
N LEU A 90 -2.06 3.53 -0.76
CA LEU A 90 -1.76 3.17 0.64
C LEU A 90 -0.30 2.81 0.88
N LEU A 91 0.38 2.27 -0.12
CA LEU A 91 1.76 1.78 0.03
C LEU A 91 2.77 2.58 -0.79
N TRP A 92 2.33 3.37 -1.74
CA TRP A 92 3.17 4.16 -2.62
C TRP A 92 2.66 5.58 -2.76
#